data_de0e1855e274c641134166543db2b659
#
_entry.id   de0e1855e274c641134166543db2b659
#
_cell.length_a   1.000
_cell.length_b   1.000
_cell.length_c   1.000
_cell.angle_alpha   90.00
_cell.angle_beta   90.00
_cell.angle_gamma   90.00
#
_symmetry.space_group_name_H-M   'P 1'
#
loop_
_entity.id
_entity.type
_entity.pdbx_description
1 polymer ?
#
loop_
_entity_poly.entity_id
_entity_poly.type
_entity_poly.pdbx_seq_one_letter_code
_entity_poly.pdbx_strand_id
1 'polypeptide(L)'
;MSRSNAIYKVVLLLIIVNCQLSIVNAQKLEWKVGAEGFFDNGEGDDTCRTTMTYSGLRVTPEVGISWDEGKHRFMGGYSGLAEFGKKHGFTDGTPVLYYQYQTKPLTFTFGCFMRDQLLGDYPSYMMSDTIRYYRPVMQGFAFQHQHSRGYFEAFLDWTGLRSDKDREQFMAGLSVKHIVGKQNDSSWSKVNGQLFVGMEGYYYHYALTWHADESQHIHDYLIAHPFIGYQLQSRVTDASVEVKAGALISFDRERGVENGSHTPFGFLGEVNAHWKRLSLQEIFYAGGHQQPFGKAYFGKFYWGDSYYHAPAYSRTDIRYQFIRNEWVEADAGAVFNITKAGLNWHQMLSVRLNIGSHRHAKISL
;
A
#
# COMPACT_ATOMS: atom_id res chain seq x y z
N MET A 1 16.14 -37.04 -48.69
CA MET A 1 15.46 -36.48 -47.48
C MET A 1 13.99 -36.37 -47.77
N SER A 2 13.18 -37.13 -47.09
CA SER A 2 11.86 -37.59 -47.44
C SER A 2 10.79 -36.50 -47.39
N ARG A 3 9.86 -36.47 -48.37
CA ARG A 3 8.58 -35.74 -48.40
C ARG A 3 7.76 -35.83 -47.10
N SER A 4 7.95 -36.94 -46.36
CA SER A 4 7.35 -37.16 -45.02
C SER A 4 7.71 -36.09 -44.01
N ASN A 5 8.97 -35.69 -43.90
CA ASN A 5 9.41 -34.66 -42.90
C ASN A 5 8.86 -33.26 -43.18
N ALA A 6 8.55 -32.93 -44.43
CA ALA A 6 7.91 -31.66 -44.77
C ALA A 6 6.43 -31.65 -44.33
N ILE A 7 5.72 -32.74 -44.53
CA ILE A 7 4.32 -32.91 -44.12
C ILE A 7 4.18 -32.81 -42.59
N TYR A 8 5.04 -33.48 -41.82
CA TYR A 8 5.04 -33.37 -40.33
C TYR A 8 5.25 -31.93 -39.85
N LYS A 9 6.19 -31.23 -40.47
CA LYS A 9 6.43 -29.80 -40.13
C LYS A 9 5.23 -28.90 -40.41
N VAL A 10 4.56 -29.13 -41.58
CA VAL A 10 3.34 -28.37 -41.93
C VAL A 10 2.18 -28.72 -41.00
N VAL A 11 1.96 -30.00 -40.69
CA VAL A 11 0.93 -30.42 -39.72
C VAL A 11 1.20 -29.87 -38.34
N LEU A 12 2.45 -29.93 -37.87
CA LEU A 12 2.84 -29.33 -36.57
C LEU A 12 2.64 -27.82 -36.54
N LEU A 13 2.99 -27.11 -37.64
CA LEU A 13 2.74 -25.69 -37.79
C LEU A 13 1.25 -25.35 -37.77
N LEU A 14 0.43 -26.14 -38.47
CA LEU A 14 -1.03 -25.98 -38.47
C LEU A 14 -1.66 -26.27 -37.11
N ILE A 15 -1.16 -27.26 -36.36
CA ILE A 15 -1.59 -27.53 -34.98
C ILE A 15 -1.22 -26.35 -34.07
N ILE A 16 0.01 -25.84 -34.15
CA ILE A 16 0.47 -24.68 -33.38
C ILE A 16 -0.38 -23.46 -33.72
N VAL A 17 -0.62 -23.19 -34.99
CA VAL A 17 -1.45 -22.05 -35.43
C VAL A 17 -2.91 -22.21 -34.98
N ASN A 18 -3.50 -23.42 -35.07
CA ASN A 18 -4.87 -23.66 -34.57
C ASN A 18 -4.95 -23.58 -33.02
N CYS A 19 -3.95 -24.07 -32.30
CA CYS A 19 -3.88 -23.86 -30.86
C CYS A 19 -3.77 -22.38 -30.51
N GLN A 20 -2.96 -21.60 -31.26
CA GLN A 20 -2.84 -20.17 -31.04
C GLN A 20 -4.15 -19.43 -31.36
N LEU A 21 -4.86 -19.80 -32.45
CA LEU A 21 -6.16 -19.20 -32.78
C LEU A 21 -7.26 -19.54 -31.77
N SER A 22 -7.24 -20.74 -31.19
CA SER A 22 -8.19 -21.13 -30.14
C SER A 22 -7.89 -20.40 -28.83
N ILE A 23 -6.62 -20.17 -28.50
CA ILE A 23 -6.18 -19.40 -27.34
C ILE A 23 -6.55 -17.92 -27.51
N VAL A 24 -6.33 -17.34 -28.69
CA VAL A 24 -6.64 -15.92 -28.97
C VAL A 24 -8.14 -15.63 -28.86
N ASN A 25 -9.02 -16.56 -29.20
CA ASN A 25 -10.48 -16.38 -29.07
C ASN A 25 -10.98 -16.44 -27.62
N ALA A 26 -10.20 -16.99 -26.71
CA ALA A 26 -10.52 -17.07 -25.26
C ALA A 26 -9.87 -15.95 -24.44
N GLN A 27 -8.94 -15.18 -25.01
CA GLN A 27 -8.21 -14.13 -24.33
C GLN A 27 -8.80 -12.75 -24.64
N LYS A 28 -8.85 -11.90 -23.61
CA LYS A 28 -9.24 -10.48 -23.76
C LYS A 28 -8.02 -9.61 -23.56
N LEU A 29 -7.81 -8.67 -24.48
CA LEU A 29 -6.83 -7.61 -24.29
C LEU A 29 -7.29 -6.70 -23.14
N GLU A 30 -6.41 -6.45 -22.21
CA GLU A 30 -6.62 -5.50 -21.11
C GLU A 30 -5.59 -4.38 -21.18
N TRP A 31 -6.01 -3.21 -20.75
CA TRP A 31 -5.13 -2.07 -20.61
C TRP A 31 -5.59 -1.18 -19.46
N LYS A 32 -4.65 -0.49 -18.84
CA LYS A 32 -4.88 0.47 -17.76
C LYS A 32 -3.86 1.59 -17.87
N VAL A 33 -4.29 2.82 -17.60
CA VAL A 33 -3.40 3.96 -17.40
C VAL A 33 -3.76 4.60 -16.07
N GLY A 34 -2.87 4.49 -15.11
CA GLY A 34 -2.89 5.24 -13.88
C GLY A 34 -2.02 6.49 -14.01
N ALA A 35 -2.48 7.62 -13.51
CA ALA A 35 -1.65 8.80 -13.33
C ALA A 35 -1.95 9.45 -11.99
N GLU A 36 -0.92 9.86 -11.25
CA GLU A 36 -1.03 10.54 -9.96
C GLU A 36 -0.11 11.76 -9.94
N GLY A 37 -0.71 12.94 -9.92
CA GLY A 37 -0.02 14.18 -9.60
C GLY A 37 -0.15 14.46 -8.11
N PHE A 38 0.96 14.81 -7.47
CA PHE A 38 0.98 15.15 -6.05
C PHE A 38 1.83 16.38 -5.76
N PHE A 39 1.41 17.12 -4.76
CA PHE A 39 2.14 18.21 -4.14
C PHE A 39 1.94 18.07 -2.63
N ASP A 40 3.04 17.99 -1.89
CA ASP A 40 3.08 17.86 -0.44
C ASP A 40 4.18 18.80 0.08
N ASN A 41 3.78 19.94 0.60
CA ASN A 41 4.68 20.93 1.17
C ASN A 41 4.62 20.84 2.69
N GLY A 42 5.69 20.30 3.29
CA GLY A 42 5.84 20.19 4.74
C GLY A 42 6.63 21.35 5.33
N GLU A 43 6.08 21.99 6.35
CA GLU A 43 6.68 23.08 7.12
C GLU A 43 6.53 22.81 8.61
N GLY A 44 7.38 23.44 9.42
CA GLY A 44 7.31 23.38 10.88
C GLY A 44 8.66 23.32 11.55
N ASP A 45 8.64 23.23 12.86
CA ASP A 45 9.81 23.30 13.75
C ASP A 45 10.06 22.01 14.56
N ASP A 46 9.18 21.00 14.43
CA ASP A 46 9.40 19.69 15.05
C ASP A 46 10.56 18.97 14.35
N THR A 47 11.53 18.53 15.14
CA THR A 47 12.75 17.86 14.67
C THR A 47 12.56 16.39 14.29
N CYS A 48 11.36 15.82 14.48
CA CYS A 48 11.07 14.43 14.11
C CYS A 48 11.13 14.22 12.58
N ARG A 49 10.85 15.26 11.79
CA ARG A 49 10.91 15.21 10.32
C ARG A 49 11.54 16.48 9.77
N THR A 50 12.36 16.34 8.73
CA THR A 50 12.89 17.47 7.98
C THR A 50 11.78 18.09 7.12
N THR A 51 11.65 19.42 7.17
CA THR A 51 10.73 20.17 6.30
C THR A 51 11.18 20.04 4.85
N MET A 52 10.26 19.64 3.96
CA MET A 52 10.57 19.39 2.56
C MET A 52 9.30 19.44 1.70
N THR A 53 9.43 19.90 0.48
CA THR A 53 8.37 19.83 -0.53
C THR A 53 8.60 18.63 -1.44
N TYR A 54 7.61 17.75 -1.53
CA TYR A 54 7.54 16.66 -2.50
C TYR A 54 6.51 17.03 -3.57
N SER A 55 6.89 16.97 -4.83
CA SER A 55 5.95 17.23 -5.92
C SER A 55 6.35 16.51 -7.18
N GLY A 56 5.38 15.97 -7.90
CA GLY A 56 5.65 15.21 -9.11
C GLY A 56 4.39 14.68 -9.78
N LEU A 57 4.62 14.06 -10.90
CA LEU A 57 3.63 13.32 -11.67
C LEU A 57 4.14 11.91 -11.90
N ARG A 58 3.40 10.93 -11.43
CA ARG A 58 3.63 9.52 -11.72
C ARG A 58 2.64 9.05 -12.78
N VAL A 59 3.14 8.32 -13.78
CA VAL A 59 2.29 7.70 -14.82
C VAL A 59 2.62 6.22 -14.90
N THR A 60 1.57 5.40 -14.92
CA THR A 60 1.69 3.93 -14.93
C THR A 60 0.78 3.36 -16.02
N PRO A 61 1.24 3.29 -17.29
CA PRO A 61 0.57 2.54 -18.33
C PRO A 61 0.82 1.03 -18.15
N GLU A 62 -0.22 0.25 -18.31
CA GLU A 62 -0.20 -1.22 -18.26
C GLU A 62 -1.01 -1.79 -19.44
N VAL A 63 -0.52 -2.88 -20.02
CA VAL A 63 -1.20 -3.66 -21.06
C VAL A 63 -1.00 -5.14 -20.77
N GLY A 64 -1.99 -5.95 -21.12
CA GLY A 64 -1.90 -7.38 -20.86
C GLY A 64 -3.07 -8.16 -21.44
N ILE A 65 -3.24 -9.36 -20.96
CA ILE A 65 -4.26 -10.30 -21.37
C ILE A 65 -4.95 -10.93 -20.15
N SER A 66 -6.24 -11.21 -20.31
CA SER A 66 -6.98 -12.04 -19.36
C SER A 66 -7.67 -13.21 -20.07
N TRP A 67 -7.92 -14.29 -19.32
CA TRP A 67 -8.61 -15.48 -19.80
C TRP A 67 -9.42 -16.14 -18.70
N ASP A 68 -10.18 -17.18 -19.03
CA ASP A 68 -11.11 -17.86 -18.12
C ASP A 68 -12.04 -16.84 -17.42
N GLU A 69 -12.79 -16.08 -18.23
CA GLU A 69 -13.74 -15.06 -17.78
C GLU A 69 -13.09 -13.98 -16.90
N GLY A 70 -11.79 -13.73 -17.08
CA GLY A 70 -11.03 -12.73 -16.32
C GLY A 70 -10.48 -13.24 -14.99
N LYS A 71 -10.59 -14.54 -14.70
CA LYS A 71 -9.98 -15.11 -13.49
C LYS A 71 -8.46 -15.07 -13.50
N HIS A 72 -7.88 -15.21 -14.68
CA HIS A 72 -6.45 -15.13 -14.88
C HIS A 72 -6.11 -13.86 -15.64
N ARG A 73 -5.07 -13.18 -15.20
CA ARG A 73 -4.59 -11.94 -15.82
C ARG A 73 -3.07 -11.91 -15.81
N PHE A 74 -2.48 -11.48 -16.90
CA PHE A 74 -1.05 -11.18 -16.99
C PHE A 74 -0.90 -9.78 -17.56
N MET A 75 -0.23 -8.89 -16.81
CA MET A 75 -0.08 -7.48 -17.12
C MET A 75 1.38 -7.09 -17.14
N GLY A 76 1.73 -6.20 -18.07
CA GLY A 76 3.05 -5.58 -18.17
C GLY A 76 2.94 -4.08 -18.36
N GLY A 77 3.87 -3.34 -17.79
CA GLY A 77 3.87 -1.88 -17.85
C GLY A 77 5.09 -1.25 -17.21
N TYR A 78 4.99 0.03 -16.95
CA TYR A 78 6.06 0.80 -16.31
C TYR A 78 5.47 1.93 -15.47
N SER A 79 5.96 2.08 -14.24
CA SER A 79 5.59 3.18 -13.34
C SER A 79 6.73 4.20 -13.34
N GLY A 80 6.55 5.33 -14.02
CA GLY A 80 7.52 6.40 -14.12
C GLY A 80 7.14 7.62 -13.30
N LEU A 81 8.07 8.18 -12.53
CA LEU A 81 7.92 9.41 -11.75
C LEU A 81 8.73 10.55 -12.40
N ALA A 82 8.05 11.66 -12.65
CA ALA A 82 8.66 12.93 -13.00
C ALA A 82 8.50 13.92 -11.84
N GLU A 83 9.57 14.15 -11.07
CA GLU A 83 9.55 15.16 -9.98
C GLU A 83 9.67 16.57 -10.56
N PHE A 84 8.86 17.50 -10.04
CA PHE A 84 8.89 18.88 -10.51
C PHE A 84 10.18 19.60 -10.08
N GLY A 85 10.70 20.43 -10.93
CA GLY A 85 11.96 21.16 -10.71
C GLY A 85 13.23 20.41 -11.07
N LYS A 86 13.16 19.11 -11.40
CA LYS A 86 14.32 18.36 -11.90
C LYS A 86 14.45 18.50 -13.42
N LYS A 87 15.70 18.48 -13.92
CA LYS A 87 16.01 18.75 -15.34
C LYS A 87 15.70 17.58 -16.29
N HIS A 88 15.49 16.38 -15.77
CA HIS A 88 15.23 15.17 -16.57
C HIS A 88 13.76 14.77 -16.47
N GLY A 89 13.21 14.15 -17.54
CA GLY A 89 11.81 13.80 -17.63
C GLY A 89 11.37 12.86 -16.52
N PHE A 90 11.85 11.61 -16.50
CA PHE A 90 11.62 10.69 -15.40
C PHE A 90 12.82 10.67 -14.47
N THR A 91 12.58 10.85 -13.19
CA THR A 91 13.58 10.85 -12.11
C THR A 91 13.68 9.52 -11.39
N ASP A 92 12.60 8.73 -11.47
CA ASP A 92 12.52 7.38 -10.94
C ASP A 92 11.55 6.55 -11.78
N GLY A 93 11.71 5.23 -11.78
CA GLY A 93 10.80 4.35 -12.46
C GLY A 93 11.04 2.88 -12.18
N THR A 94 9.94 2.12 -12.18
CA THR A 94 9.95 0.70 -11.86
C THR A 94 9.10 -0.08 -12.87
N PRO A 95 9.59 -1.20 -13.42
CA PRO A 95 8.78 -2.10 -14.23
C PRO A 95 7.57 -2.63 -13.46
N VAL A 96 6.46 -2.76 -14.16
CA VAL A 96 5.25 -3.46 -13.69
C VAL A 96 5.12 -4.71 -14.54
N LEU A 97 5.12 -5.89 -13.91
CA LEU A 97 4.98 -7.17 -14.59
C LEU A 97 4.45 -8.19 -13.59
N TYR A 98 3.18 -8.56 -13.73
CA TYR A 98 2.56 -9.46 -12.77
C TYR A 98 1.54 -10.40 -13.40
N TYR A 99 1.39 -11.53 -12.72
CA TYR A 99 0.28 -12.45 -12.89
C TYR A 99 -0.70 -12.29 -11.74
N GLN A 100 -2.00 -12.32 -12.03
CA GLN A 100 -3.07 -12.28 -11.05
C GLN A 100 -4.08 -13.39 -11.31
N TYR A 101 -4.41 -14.13 -10.26
CA TYR A 101 -5.56 -15.03 -10.21
C TYR A 101 -6.62 -14.43 -9.32
N GLN A 102 -7.84 -14.28 -9.82
CA GLN A 102 -8.93 -13.63 -9.10
C GLN A 102 -10.24 -14.40 -9.24
N THR A 103 -10.85 -14.69 -8.09
CA THR A 103 -12.23 -15.16 -7.96
C THR A 103 -13.01 -14.20 -7.06
N LYS A 104 -14.29 -14.45 -6.80
CA LYS A 104 -15.05 -13.57 -5.89
C LYS A 104 -14.42 -13.45 -4.49
N PRO A 105 -14.03 -14.57 -3.79
CA PRO A 105 -13.43 -14.45 -2.46
C PRO A 105 -11.92 -14.29 -2.47
N LEU A 106 -11.22 -14.69 -3.55
CA LEU A 106 -9.78 -14.88 -3.53
C LEU A 106 -9.10 -14.08 -4.64
N THR A 107 -8.05 -13.34 -4.27
CA THR A 107 -7.10 -12.76 -5.21
C THR A 107 -5.68 -13.16 -4.80
N PHE A 108 -4.92 -13.65 -5.77
CA PHE A 108 -3.49 -13.90 -5.63
C PHE A 108 -2.77 -13.14 -6.74
N THR A 109 -1.81 -12.30 -6.36
CA THR A 109 -0.99 -11.52 -7.30
C THR A 109 0.47 -11.86 -7.07
N PHE A 110 1.23 -12.08 -8.14
CA PHE A 110 2.66 -12.39 -8.10
C PHE A 110 3.42 -11.60 -9.16
N GLY A 111 4.53 -10.98 -8.77
CA GLY A 111 5.40 -10.21 -9.65
C GLY A 111 5.64 -8.78 -9.15
N CYS A 112 5.78 -7.84 -10.08
CA CYS A 112 5.93 -6.41 -9.81
C CYS A 112 4.59 -5.71 -10.08
N PHE A 113 3.88 -5.30 -9.04
CA PHE A 113 2.53 -4.73 -9.13
C PHE A 113 2.34 -3.53 -8.21
N MET A 114 1.35 -2.69 -8.53
CA MET A 114 1.08 -1.48 -7.76
C MET A 114 0.54 -1.83 -6.37
N ARG A 115 1.06 -1.13 -5.35
CA ARG A 115 0.68 -1.28 -3.93
C ARG A 115 -0.77 -0.86 -3.65
N ASP A 116 -1.38 -0.04 -4.52
CA ASP A 116 -2.79 0.33 -4.44
C ASP A 116 -3.76 -0.85 -4.66
N GLN A 117 -3.25 -2.00 -5.11
CA GLN A 117 -4.01 -3.25 -5.22
C GLN A 117 -4.20 -3.96 -3.86
N LEU A 118 -3.50 -3.53 -2.81
CA LEU A 118 -3.69 -4.06 -1.46
C LEU A 118 -5.03 -3.61 -0.88
N LEU A 119 -5.63 -4.45 -0.05
CA LEU A 119 -6.92 -4.21 0.63
C LEU A 119 -6.76 -3.35 1.88
N GLY A 120 -5.69 -3.62 2.65
CA GLY A 120 -5.40 -2.90 3.89
C GLY A 120 -5.09 -1.42 3.65
N ASP A 121 -5.37 -0.60 4.65
CA ASP A 121 -5.12 0.84 4.58
C ASP A 121 -3.66 1.20 4.84
N TYR A 122 -2.94 0.35 5.59
CA TYR A 122 -1.53 0.54 5.96
C TYR A 122 -1.23 1.97 6.40
N PRO A 123 -1.73 2.39 7.58
CA PRO A 123 -1.67 3.78 8.05
C PRO A 123 -0.24 4.30 8.21
N SER A 124 -0.11 5.57 8.57
CA SER A 124 1.17 6.28 8.63
C SER A 124 2.20 5.67 9.59
N TYR A 125 1.78 4.92 10.63
CA TYR A 125 2.71 4.17 11.48
C TYR A 125 3.37 2.96 10.77
N MET A 126 2.78 2.46 9.68
CA MET A 126 3.34 1.39 8.86
C MET A 126 4.00 1.92 7.61
N MET A 127 3.39 2.91 6.95
CA MET A 127 3.80 3.37 5.64
C MET A 127 3.56 4.88 5.52
N SER A 128 4.63 5.66 5.61
CA SER A 128 4.56 7.12 5.49
C SER A 128 4.18 7.56 4.08
N ASP A 129 3.70 8.79 3.94
CA ASP A 129 3.34 9.37 2.64
C ASP A 129 4.53 9.38 1.67
N THR A 130 5.75 9.62 2.16
CA THR A 130 6.99 9.57 1.36
C THR A 130 7.19 8.19 0.72
N ILE A 131 6.95 7.10 1.46
CA ILE A 131 7.04 5.74 0.92
C ILE A 131 5.97 5.52 -0.16
N ARG A 132 4.77 6.03 0.03
CA ARG A 132 3.69 5.94 -0.97
C ARG A 132 4.05 6.65 -2.26
N TYR A 133 4.72 7.81 -2.18
CA TYR A 133 5.17 8.54 -3.38
C TYR A 133 6.31 7.85 -4.12
N TYR A 134 7.30 7.30 -3.40
CA TYR A 134 8.55 6.83 -4.01
C TYR A 134 8.66 5.32 -4.15
N ARG A 135 7.82 4.53 -3.47
CA ARG A 135 7.81 3.06 -3.54
C ARG A 135 6.41 2.47 -3.80
N PRO A 136 5.70 2.92 -4.86
CA PRO A 136 4.33 2.48 -5.13
C PRO A 136 4.24 1.06 -5.70
N VAL A 137 5.34 0.51 -6.24
CA VAL A 137 5.40 -0.83 -6.82
C VAL A 137 5.96 -1.81 -5.80
N MET A 138 5.26 -2.90 -5.58
CA MET A 138 5.71 -4.07 -4.84
C MET A 138 6.40 -5.06 -5.76
N GLN A 139 7.35 -5.82 -5.21
CA GLN A 139 8.05 -6.90 -5.93
C GLN A 139 7.96 -8.20 -5.12
N GLY A 140 6.98 -9.02 -5.43
CA GLY A 140 6.76 -10.25 -4.65
C GLY A 140 5.38 -10.84 -4.88
N PHE A 141 4.62 -11.05 -3.82
CA PHE A 141 3.26 -11.57 -3.94
C PHE A 141 2.32 -10.99 -2.89
N ALA A 142 1.02 -11.01 -3.21
CA ALA A 142 -0.07 -10.73 -2.29
C ALA A 142 -1.13 -11.82 -2.39
N PHE A 143 -1.63 -12.24 -1.24
CA PHE A 143 -2.76 -13.14 -1.08
C PHE A 143 -3.87 -12.39 -0.35
N GLN A 144 -5.05 -12.37 -0.93
CA GLN A 144 -6.20 -11.65 -0.43
C GLN A 144 -7.43 -12.55 -0.42
N HIS A 145 -8.11 -12.60 0.70
CA HIS A 145 -9.38 -13.29 0.83
C HIS A 145 -10.44 -12.32 1.36
N GLN A 146 -11.49 -12.09 0.59
CA GLN A 146 -12.60 -11.19 0.95
C GLN A 146 -13.88 -11.99 1.16
N HIS A 147 -14.64 -11.60 2.16
CA HIS A 147 -15.98 -12.12 2.41
C HIS A 147 -16.90 -11.01 2.93
N SER A 148 -18.19 -11.29 3.06
CA SER A 148 -19.20 -10.29 3.44
C SER A 148 -18.99 -9.61 4.79
N ARG A 149 -18.12 -10.14 5.65
CA ARG A 149 -17.83 -9.60 6.97
C ARG A 149 -16.40 -9.11 7.15
N GLY A 150 -15.62 -8.99 6.10
CA GLY A 150 -14.25 -8.52 6.23
C GLY A 150 -13.29 -9.12 5.22
N TYR A 151 -12.02 -9.00 5.51
CA TYR A 151 -10.96 -9.50 4.66
C TYR A 151 -9.77 -10.02 5.47
N PHE A 152 -8.98 -10.85 4.80
CA PHE A 152 -7.63 -11.24 5.18
C PHE A 152 -6.69 -10.92 4.01
N GLU A 153 -5.58 -10.28 4.30
CA GLU A 153 -4.53 -10.00 3.35
C GLU A 153 -3.17 -10.31 3.95
N ALA A 154 -2.32 -10.97 3.17
CA ALA A 154 -0.91 -11.16 3.48
C ALA A 154 -0.08 -10.91 2.23
N PHE A 155 1.08 -10.27 2.38
CA PHE A 155 1.98 -10.02 1.26
C PHE A 155 3.44 -10.18 1.65
N LEU A 156 4.27 -10.40 0.64
CA LEU A 156 5.72 -10.28 0.71
C LEU A 156 6.17 -9.31 -0.37
N ASP A 157 6.98 -8.35 0.02
CA ASP A 157 7.59 -7.34 -0.85
C ASP A 157 9.12 -7.41 -0.73
N TRP A 158 9.79 -7.76 -1.80
CA TRP A 158 11.25 -7.81 -1.86
C TRP A 158 11.78 -6.42 -2.21
N THR A 159 12.39 -5.76 -1.25
CA THR A 159 12.75 -4.34 -1.34
C THR A 159 14.23 -4.09 -1.61
N GLY A 160 15.05 -5.13 -1.55
CA GLY A 160 16.48 -5.04 -1.87
C GLY A 160 17.10 -6.40 -2.17
N LEU A 161 17.83 -6.50 -3.28
CA LEU A 161 18.61 -7.65 -3.64
C LEU A 161 20.03 -7.53 -3.07
N ARG A 162 20.53 -8.60 -2.47
CA ARG A 162 21.88 -8.64 -1.91
C ARG A 162 22.94 -8.47 -2.99
N SER A 163 23.86 -7.54 -2.76
CA SER A 163 25.04 -7.27 -3.60
C SER A 163 26.23 -6.88 -2.74
N ASP A 164 27.34 -6.46 -3.36
CA ASP A 164 28.48 -5.87 -2.64
C ASP A 164 28.13 -4.55 -1.95
N LYS A 165 27.14 -3.82 -2.47
CA LYS A 165 26.73 -2.50 -2.00
C LYS A 165 25.37 -2.51 -1.28
N ASP A 166 24.49 -3.37 -1.73
CA ASP A 166 23.11 -3.41 -1.28
C ASP A 166 22.87 -4.58 -0.33
N ARG A 167 22.08 -4.34 0.68
CA ARG A 167 21.65 -5.36 1.63
C ARG A 167 20.44 -6.10 1.09
N GLU A 168 20.32 -7.40 1.38
CA GLU A 168 19.07 -8.13 1.18
C GLU A 168 17.99 -7.57 2.10
N GLN A 169 16.81 -7.30 1.52
CA GLN A 169 15.73 -6.69 2.27
C GLN A 169 14.39 -7.20 1.78
N PHE A 170 13.51 -7.54 2.70
CA PHE A 170 12.12 -7.83 2.38
C PHE A 170 11.17 -7.43 3.51
N MET A 171 9.93 -7.15 3.13
CA MET A 171 8.82 -6.87 4.03
C MET A 171 7.77 -7.95 3.87
N ALA A 172 7.32 -8.55 4.97
CA ALA A 172 6.14 -9.40 5.01
C ALA A 172 5.03 -8.69 5.78
N GLY A 173 3.93 -8.38 5.13
CA GLY A 173 2.82 -7.63 5.72
C GLY A 173 1.56 -8.45 5.89
N LEU A 174 0.74 -8.03 6.83
CA LEU A 174 -0.55 -8.61 7.16
C LEU A 174 -1.56 -7.51 7.43
N SER A 175 -2.79 -7.67 6.91
CA SER A 175 -3.95 -6.87 7.29
C SER A 175 -5.19 -7.73 7.37
N VAL A 176 -5.93 -7.61 8.47
CA VAL A 176 -7.16 -8.37 8.75
C VAL A 176 -8.19 -7.43 9.35
N LYS A 177 -9.41 -7.47 8.82
CA LYS A 177 -10.58 -6.81 9.42
C LYS A 177 -11.76 -7.77 9.42
N HIS A 178 -12.44 -7.90 10.54
CA HIS A 178 -13.62 -8.75 10.68
C HIS A 178 -14.74 -8.03 11.43
N ILE A 179 -15.92 -7.97 10.81
CA ILE A 179 -17.15 -7.39 11.39
C ILE A 179 -17.76 -8.40 12.35
N VAL A 180 -17.93 -7.98 13.60
CA VAL A 180 -18.48 -8.81 14.70
C VAL A 180 -19.98 -8.57 14.81
N GLY A 181 -20.75 -9.66 14.99
CA GLY A 181 -22.18 -9.59 15.22
C GLY A 181 -23.03 -9.63 13.94
N LYS A 182 -24.34 -9.46 14.12
CA LYS A 182 -25.29 -9.41 13.00
C LYS A 182 -25.33 -7.99 12.44
N GLN A 183 -25.35 -7.88 11.14
CA GLN A 183 -25.68 -6.63 10.48
C GLN A 183 -27.08 -6.20 10.91
N ASN A 184 -27.23 -5.02 11.51
CA ASN A 184 -28.54 -4.50 11.89
C ASN A 184 -29.28 -4.03 10.62
N ASP A 185 -29.95 -4.96 9.97
CA ASP A 185 -30.80 -4.70 8.80
C ASP A 185 -32.20 -4.13 9.20
N SER A 186 -32.31 -3.50 10.36
CA SER A 186 -33.56 -2.85 10.71
C SER A 186 -33.83 -1.72 9.71
N SER A 187 -34.84 -1.90 8.87
CA SER A 187 -35.28 -0.96 7.84
C SER A 187 -35.70 0.43 8.39
N TRP A 188 -35.81 0.55 9.69
CA TRP A 188 -36.19 1.75 10.43
C TRP A 188 -35.04 2.62 10.87
N SER A 189 -33.78 2.11 10.90
CA SER A 189 -32.65 2.91 11.31
C SER A 189 -32.07 3.70 10.11
N LYS A 190 -31.93 5.01 10.29
CA LYS A 190 -31.25 5.90 9.32
C LYS A 190 -29.71 5.73 9.33
N VAL A 191 -29.19 5.01 10.30
CA VAL A 191 -27.74 4.78 10.50
C VAL A 191 -27.49 3.29 10.68
N ASN A 192 -26.47 2.76 10.01
CA ASN A 192 -25.97 1.41 10.21
C ASN A 192 -24.71 1.47 11.07
N GLY A 193 -24.70 0.70 12.16
CA GLY A 193 -23.55 0.61 13.06
C GLY A 193 -22.98 -0.81 13.07
N GLN A 194 -21.64 -0.94 13.01
CA GLN A 194 -20.95 -2.23 12.97
C GLN A 194 -19.73 -2.22 13.88
N LEU A 195 -19.65 -3.21 14.76
CA LEU A 195 -18.44 -3.49 15.53
C LEU A 195 -17.48 -4.32 14.66
N PHE A 196 -16.21 -4.03 14.70
CA PHE A 196 -15.18 -4.82 14.01
C PHE A 196 -13.95 -4.99 14.88
N VAL A 197 -13.19 -6.02 14.57
CA VAL A 197 -11.86 -6.28 15.13
C VAL A 197 -10.87 -6.49 13.98
N GLY A 198 -9.62 -6.21 14.22
CA GLY A 198 -8.61 -6.41 13.19
C GLY A 198 -7.19 -6.35 13.73
N MET A 199 -6.28 -6.51 12.81
CA MET A 199 -4.84 -6.37 13.03
C MET A 199 -4.18 -5.96 11.73
N GLU A 200 -3.26 -5.02 11.83
CA GLU A 200 -2.37 -4.61 10.75
C GLU A 200 -0.93 -4.67 11.24
N GLY A 201 -0.01 -5.00 10.36
CA GLY A 201 1.39 -5.05 10.73
C GLY A 201 2.29 -5.51 9.60
N TYR A 202 3.58 -5.33 9.78
CA TYR A 202 4.58 -5.95 8.93
C TYR A 202 5.80 -6.40 9.72
N TYR A 203 6.49 -7.39 9.20
CA TYR A 203 7.83 -7.78 9.56
C TYR A 203 8.78 -7.32 8.45
N TYR A 204 9.89 -6.70 8.83
CA TYR A 204 10.94 -6.28 7.91
C TYR A 204 12.26 -6.95 8.27
N HIS A 205 12.87 -7.59 7.28
CA HIS A 205 14.19 -8.17 7.38
C HIS A 205 15.20 -7.29 6.61
N TYR A 206 16.22 -6.81 7.29
CA TYR A 206 17.29 -6.00 6.73
C TYR A 206 18.62 -6.70 6.98
N ALA A 207 19.05 -7.51 6.00
CA ALA A 207 20.20 -8.39 6.12
C ALA A 207 21.55 -7.69 5.84
N LEU A 208 22.53 -8.43 5.42
CA LEU A 208 23.91 -7.97 5.19
C LEU A 208 24.19 -7.85 3.69
N THR A 209 25.24 -7.10 3.31
CA THR A 209 25.86 -7.13 1.98
C THR A 209 26.63 -8.46 1.79
N TRP A 210 27.12 -8.72 0.55
CA TRP A 210 27.93 -9.95 0.33
C TRP A 210 29.23 -9.95 1.11
N HIS A 211 29.89 -8.78 1.23
CA HIS A 211 31.17 -8.60 1.94
C HIS A 211 30.96 -7.72 3.17
N ALA A 212 30.02 -8.13 4.04
CA ALA A 212 29.76 -7.44 5.29
C ALA A 212 30.96 -7.50 6.22
N ASP A 213 31.33 -6.37 6.78
CA ASP A 213 32.30 -6.28 7.88
C ASP A 213 31.61 -6.39 9.25
N GLU A 214 32.40 -6.37 10.31
CA GLU A 214 31.92 -6.51 11.70
C GLU A 214 31.01 -5.35 12.14
N SER A 215 30.98 -4.23 11.43
CA SER A 215 30.12 -3.10 11.74
C SER A 215 28.69 -3.25 11.19
N GLN A 216 28.48 -4.22 10.28
CA GLN A 216 27.18 -4.51 9.72
C GLN A 216 26.45 -5.56 10.54
N HIS A 217 25.27 -5.22 11.01
CA HIS A 217 24.40 -6.14 11.72
C HIS A 217 23.08 -6.35 10.96
N ILE A 218 22.48 -7.51 11.16
CA ILE A 218 21.12 -7.80 10.65
C ILE A 218 20.12 -7.13 11.57
N HIS A 219 19.16 -6.42 10.98
CA HIS A 219 18.02 -5.87 11.70
C HIS A 219 16.75 -6.62 11.34
N ASP A 220 16.01 -7.02 12.36
CA ASP A 220 14.65 -7.53 12.25
C ASP A 220 13.71 -6.54 12.94
N TYR A 221 12.75 -6.05 12.19
CA TYR A 221 11.76 -5.11 12.70
C TYR A 221 10.35 -5.65 12.46
N LEU A 222 9.56 -5.73 13.52
CA LEU A 222 8.14 -6.06 13.46
C LEU A 222 7.36 -4.91 14.06
N ILE A 223 6.28 -4.49 13.40
CA ILE A 223 5.27 -3.58 13.94
C ILE A 223 3.89 -4.21 13.76
N ALA A 224 3.06 -4.17 14.78
CA ALA A 224 1.72 -4.71 14.77
C ALA A 224 0.76 -3.81 15.54
N HIS A 225 -0.44 -3.64 15.00
CA HIS A 225 -1.55 -2.91 15.60
C HIS A 225 -2.80 -3.81 15.64
N PRO A 226 -2.99 -4.63 16.67
CA PRO A 226 -4.29 -5.23 16.97
C PRO A 226 -5.26 -4.16 17.47
N PHE A 227 -6.47 -4.13 16.93
CA PHE A 227 -7.47 -3.11 17.25
C PHE A 227 -8.89 -3.65 17.32
N ILE A 228 -9.74 -2.92 18.03
CA ILE A 228 -11.19 -3.00 17.98
C ILE A 228 -11.72 -1.64 17.49
N GLY A 229 -12.80 -1.65 16.74
CA GLY A 229 -13.38 -0.43 16.24
C GLY A 229 -14.89 -0.53 16.03
N TYR A 230 -15.50 0.62 15.80
CA TYR A 230 -16.90 0.76 15.51
C TYR A 230 -17.11 1.72 14.34
N GLN A 231 -17.88 1.28 13.36
CA GLN A 231 -18.20 2.06 12.17
C GLN A 231 -19.67 2.43 12.18
N LEU A 232 -19.96 3.71 11.91
CA LEU A 232 -21.28 4.25 11.68
C LEU A 232 -21.37 4.74 10.24
N GLN A 233 -22.39 4.31 9.52
CA GLN A 233 -22.65 4.77 8.15
C GLN A 233 -24.09 5.26 8.04
N SER A 234 -24.30 6.47 7.53
CA SER A 234 -25.62 6.99 7.24
C SER A 234 -26.20 6.31 6.00
N ARG A 235 -27.47 5.93 6.06
CA ARG A 235 -28.25 5.42 4.92
C ARG A 235 -28.90 6.54 4.09
N VAL A 236 -28.91 7.76 4.61
CA VAL A 236 -29.66 8.89 4.04
C VAL A 236 -28.72 9.94 3.43
N THR A 237 -27.53 10.07 4.01
CA THR A 237 -26.51 11.04 3.57
C THR A 237 -25.21 10.30 3.29
N ASP A 238 -24.38 10.86 2.42
CA ASP A 238 -23.02 10.38 2.21
C ASP A 238 -22.15 10.80 3.42
N ALA A 239 -22.31 10.07 4.53
CA ALA A 239 -21.60 10.32 5.78
C ALA A 239 -21.27 9.00 6.49
N SER A 240 -20.04 8.90 6.99
CA SER A 240 -19.58 7.78 7.81
C SER A 240 -18.61 8.26 8.88
N VAL A 241 -18.56 7.54 9.98
CA VAL A 241 -17.56 7.71 11.04
C VAL A 241 -17.07 6.33 11.43
N GLU A 242 -15.77 6.14 11.45
CA GLU A 242 -15.11 4.95 11.98
C GLU A 242 -14.19 5.36 13.12
N VAL A 243 -14.30 4.66 14.23
CA VAL A 243 -13.39 4.82 15.39
C VAL A 243 -12.72 3.48 15.62
N LYS A 244 -11.40 3.46 15.72
CA LYS A 244 -10.65 2.27 16.12
C LYS A 244 -9.63 2.61 17.19
N ALA A 245 -9.38 1.67 18.08
CA ALA A 245 -8.42 1.80 19.16
C ALA A 245 -7.72 0.46 19.41
N GLY A 246 -6.43 0.52 19.74
CA GLY A 246 -5.65 -0.69 19.95
C GLY A 246 -4.26 -0.42 20.52
N ALA A 247 -3.46 -1.46 20.53
CA ALA A 247 -2.07 -1.39 20.95
C ALA A 247 -1.16 -1.28 19.72
N LEU A 248 -0.20 -0.36 19.73
CA LEU A 248 0.90 -0.36 18.78
C LEU A 248 2.10 -1.02 19.43
N ILE A 249 2.49 -2.17 18.89
CA ILE A 249 3.55 -3.01 19.43
C ILE A 249 4.63 -3.13 18.38
N SER A 250 5.89 -2.88 18.74
CA SER A 250 6.99 -3.22 17.85
C SER A 250 8.02 -4.11 18.54
N PHE A 251 8.70 -4.89 17.75
CA PHE A 251 9.88 -5.64 18.14
C PHE A 251 10.98 -5.26 17.15
N ASP A 252 12.06 -4.75 17.68
CA ASP A 252 13.22 -4.33 16.93
C ASP A 252 14.46 -5.03 17.46
N ARG A 253 15.22 -5.66 16.57
CA ARG A 253 16.38 -6.45 16.94
C ARG A 253 17.55 -6.23 15.98
N GLU A 254 18.64 -5.75 16.54
CA GLU A 254 19.94 -5.76 15.92
C GLU A 254 20.69 -7.03 16.35
N ARG A 255 20.90 -7.99 15.44
CA ARG A 255 21.50 -9.29 15.78
C ARG A 255 22.99 -9.14 16.04
N GLY A 256 23.49 -9.82 17.08
CA GLY A 256 24.92 -9.82 17.45
C GLY A 256 25.36 -8.61 18.27
N VAL A 257 24.46 -7.70 18.59
CA VAL A 257 24.72 -6.54 19.46
C VAL A 257 24.16 -6.79 20.85
N GLU A 258 24.96 -6.54 21.88
CA GLU A 258 24.51 -6.61 23.27
C GLU A 258 23.43 -5.54 23.52
N ASN A 259 22.31 -5.92 24.14
CA ASN A 259 21.14 -5.05 24.34
C ASN A 259 20.51 -4.53 23.03
N GLY A 260 20.78 -5.16 21.89
CA GLY A 260 20.26 -4.79 20.57
C GLY A 260 18.80 -5.16 20.33
N SER A 261 18.00 -5.49 21.37
CA SER A 261 16.57 -5.83 21.24
C SER A 261 15.71 -4.84 22.01
N HIS A 262 14.70 -4.29 21.36
CA HIS A 262 13.75 -3.33 21.90
C HIS A 262 12.32 -3.74 21.58
N THR A 263 11.40 -3.57 22.52
CA THR A 263 9.98 -3.89 22.39
C THR A 263 9.10 -2.71 22.82
N PRO A 264 9.12 -1.60 22.08
CA PRO A 264 8.24 -0.48 22.40
C PRO A 264 6.77 -0.88 22.30
N PHE A 265 5.99 -0.35 23.24
CA PHE A 265 4.56 -0.55 23.34
C PHE A 265 3.86 0.79 23.52
N GLY A 266 2.73 1.00 22.89
CA GLY A 266 1.89 2.17 23.06
C GLY A 266 0.44 1.91 22.74
N PHE A 267 -0.39 2.88 23.02
CA PHE A 267 -1.79 2.96 22.65
C PHE A 267 -1.92 3.76 21.35
N LEU A 268 -2.75 3.29 20.44
CA LEU A 268 -3.09 3.98 19.20
C LEU A 268 -4.62 4.07 19.07
N GLY A 269 -5.12 5.29 18.90
CA GLY A 269 -6.50 5.59 18.57
C GLY A 269 -6.60 6.28 17.23
N GLU A 270 -7.65 5.99 16.47
CA GLU A 270 -7.90 6.60 15.17
C GLU A 270 -9.39 6.88 14.99
N VAL A 271 -9.69 8.04 14.42
CA VAL A 271 -11.04 8.44 14.02
C VAL A 271 -10.99 8.83 12.53
N ASN A 272 -11.77 8.16 11.72
CA ASN A 272 -11.98 8.48 10.32
C ASN A 272 -13.42 8.98 10.15
N ALA A 273 -13.60 10.20 9.69
CA ALA A 273 -14.92 10.77 9.41
C ALA A 273 -14.98 11.20 7.94
N HIS A 274 -16.08 10.88 7.30
CA HIS A 274 -16.37 11.30 5.93
C HIS A 274 -17.76 11.93 5.89
N TRP A 275 -17.86 13.07 5.23
CA TRP A 275 -19.12 13.74 4.96
C TRP A 275 -19.11 14.39 3.57
N LYS A 276 -19.85 13.81 2.62
CA LYS A 276 -19.90 14.23 1.22
C LYS A 276 -18.52 14.27 0.58
N ARG A 277 -17.90 15.46 0.52
CA ARG A 277 -16.57 15.69 -0.08
C ARG A 277 -15.49 16.00 0.94
N LEU A 278 -15.86 16.09 2.21
CA LEU A 278 -14.94 16.37 3.29
C LEU A 278 -14.58 15.07 4.00
N SER A 279 -13.31 14.84 4.24
CA SER A 279 -12.78 13.76 5.09
C SER A 279 -11.87 14.32 6.17
N LEU A 280 -11.95 13.72 7.34
CA LEU A 280 -11.11 13.98 8.49
C LEU A 280 -10.56 12.65 8.98
N GLN A 281 -9.26 12.58 9.17
CA GLN A 281 -8.62 11.53 9.93
C GLN A 281 -7.91 12.14 11.13
N GLU A 282 -8.14 11.60 12.30
CA GLU A 282 -7.39 11.92 13.52
C GLU A 282 -6.72 10.66 14.03
N ILE A 283 -5.41 10.72 14.27
CA ILE A 283 -4.64 9.65 14.87
C ILE A 283 -4.02 10.18 16.16
N PHE A 284 -4.12 9.41 17.22
CA PHE A 284 -3.52 9.70 18.50
C PHE A 284 -2.67 8.51 18.96
N TYR A 285 -1.40 8.77 19.25
CA TYR A 285 -0.45 7.80 19.81
C TYR A 285 0.08 8.26 21.16
N ALA A 286 0.16 7.32 22.11
CA ALA A 286 0.84 7.54 23.39
C ALA A 286 1.52 6.23 23.82
N GLY A 287 2.81 6.30 24.12
CA GLY A 287 3.56 5.10 24.56
C GLY A 287 5.06 5.22 24.50
N GLY A 288 5.72 4.08 24.36
CA GLY A 288 7.17 3.98 24.20
C GLY A 288 7.65 4.55 22.86
N HIS A 289 8.92 4.92 22.80
CA HIS A 289 9.56 5.39 21.57
C HIS A 289 9.59 4.27 20.52
N GLN A 290 8.72 4.35 19.52
CA GLN A 290 8.79 3.47 18.35
C GLN A 290 10.07 3.79 17.56
N GLN A 291 10.55 2.84 16.75
CA GLN A 291 11.72 3.05 15.89
C GLN A 291 12.99 3.41 16.69
N PRO A 292 13.44 2.56 17.62
CA PRO A 292 14.49 2.88 18.59
C PRO A 292 15.86 3.23 17.98
N PHE A 293 16.18 2.73 16.77
CA PHE A 293 17.43 3.06 16.07
C PHE A 293 17.36 4.37 15.26
N GLY A 294 16.26 5.13 15.42
CA GLY A 294 16.12 6.52 15.00
C GLY A 294 16.23 6.78 13.49
N LYS A 295 16.59 8.01 13.17
CA LYS A 295 16.58 8.55 11.79
C LYS A 295 17.49 7.80 10.80
N ALA A 296 18.50 7.05 11.26
CA ALA A 296 19.44 6.33 10.40
C ALA A 296 18.78 5.29 9.48
N TYR A 297 17.60 4.80 9.88
CA TYR A 297 16.91 3.72 9.19
C TYR A 297 15.54 4.07 8.63
N PHE A 298 15.12 5.37 8.66
CA PHE A 298 13.92 5.82 7.96
C PHE A 298 14.03 5.60 6.45
N GLY A 299 12.98 5.01 5.88
CA GLY A 299 12.95 4.64 4.47
C GLY A 299 13.77 3.40 4.11
N LYS A 300 14.53 2.84 5.07
CA LYS A 300 15.25 1.57 4.94
C LYS A 300 14.37 0.43 5.42
N PHE A 301 14.22 0.25 6.72
CA PHE A 301 13.29 -0.72 7.30
C PHE A 301 12.22 -0.09 8.22
N TYR A 302 12.36 1.16 8.63
CA TYR A 302 11.30 1.96 9.20
C TYR A 302 10.55 2.68 8.08
N TRP A 303 9.47 2.09 7.63
CA TRP A 303 8.65 2.66 6.57
C TRP A 303 7.55 3.57 7.12
N GLY A 304 7.22 3.41 8.40
CA GLY A 304 6.30 4.27 9.11
C GLY A 304 6.83 5.68 9.32
N ASP A 305 5.93 6.58 9.66
CA ASP A 305 6.27 7.97 9.90
C ASP A 305 7.16 8.13 11.15
N SER A 306 8.11 9.04 11.08
CA SER A 306 9.10 9.28 12.14
C SER A 306 8.53 9.90 13.41
N TYR A 307 7.33 10.48 13.36
CA TYR A 307 6.67 11.07 14.52
C TYR A 307 6.33 10.05 15.61
N TYR A 308 6.17 8.77 15.28
CA TYR A 308 5.94 7.70 16.27
C TYR A 308 7.16 7.41 17.16
N HIS A 309 8.29 8.03 16.87
CA HIS A 309 9.42 8.04 17.80
C HIS A 309 9.15 8.90 19.05
N ALA A 310 8.24 9.88 18.97
CA ALA A 310 7.83 10.65 20.14
C ALA A 310 6.94 9.82 21.08
N PRO A 311 7.00 10.05 22.41
CA PRO A 311 6.17 9.32 23.38
C PRO A 311 4.68 9.67 23.30
N ALA A 312 4.36 10.81 22.69
CA ALA A 312 3.00 11.22 22.35
C ALA A 312 2.99 11.95 21.00
N TYR A 313 2.03 11.60 20.18
CA TYR A 313 1.87 12.13 18.84
C TYR A 313 0.40 12.22 18.46
N SER A 314 0.02 13.30 17.81
CA SER A 314 -1.29 13.50 17.20
C SER A 314 -1.13 13.91 15.74
N ARG A 315 -1.94 13.30 14.86
CA ARG A 315 -2.02 13.64 13.43
C ARG A 315 -3.47 13.94 13.07
N THR A 316 -3.71 15.15 12.59
CA THR A 316 -4.99 15.57 12.02
C THR A 316 -4.82 15.74 10.50
N ASP A 317 -5.53 14.97 9.71
CA ASP A 317 -5.55 15.07 8.23
C ASP A 317 -6.95 15.50 7.78
N ILE A 318 -7.07 16.67 7.17
CA ILE A 318 -8.32 17.22 6.67
C ILE A 318 -8.22 17.34 5.16
N ARG A 319 -9.16 16.74 4.41
CA ARG A 319 -9.16 16.78 2.95
C ARG A 319 -10.53 17.15 2.40
N TYR A 320 -10.50 17.92 1.34
CA TYR A 320 -11.68 18.26 0.54
C TYR A 320 -11.52 17.75 -0.89
N GLN A 321 -12.37 16.81 -1.29
CA GLN A 321 -12.38 16.22 -2.62
C GLN A 321 -13.22 17.07 -3.57
N PHE A 322 -12.57 17.91 -4.37
CA PHE A 322 -13.27 18.84 -5.28
C PHE A 322 -13.65 18.20 -6.61
N ILE A 323 -12.95 17.12 -7.05
CA ILE A 323 -13.34 16.28 -8.19
C ILE A 323 -13.51 14.85 -7.69
N ARG A 324 -14.64 14.24 -8.02
CA ARG A 324 -14.91 12.82 -7.80
C ARG A 324 -15.81 12.31 -8.92
N ASN A 325 -15.24 11.56 -9.83
CA ASN A 325 -15.97 10.82 -10.84
C ASN A 325 -15.28 9.47 -11.09
N GLU A 326 -15.78 8.71 -12.04
CA GLU A 326 -15.28 7.37 -12.30
C GLU A 326 -13.84 7.31 -12.84
N TRP A 327 -13.30 8.42 -13.36
CA TRP A 327 -11.99 8.47 -14.01
C TRP A 327 -10.98 9.31 -13.25
N VAL A 328 -11.45 10.38 -12.60
CA VAL A 328 -10.61 11.39 -11.97
C VAL A 328 -11.07 11.64 -10.55
N GLU A 329 -10.11 11.63 -9.63
CA GLU A 329 -10.26 12.11 -8.28
C GLU A 329 -9.25 13.23 -8.05
N ALA A 330 -9.68 14.32 -7.41
CA ALA A 330 -8.78 15.38 -7.01
C ALA A 330 -9.18 15.91 -5.65
N ASP A 331 -8.21 16.01 -4.76
CA ASP A 331 -8.37 16.49 -3.40
C ASP A 331 -7.26 17.46 -3.01
N ALA A 332 -7.60 18.37 -2.11
CA ALA A 332 -6.66 19.24 -1.43
C ALA A 332 -6.89 19.14 0.08
N GLY A 333 -5.84 19.29 0.86
CA GLY A 333 -5.93 19.15 2.29
C GLY A 333 -4.75 19.71 3.06
N ALA A 334 -4.86 19.60 4.39
CA ALA A 334 -3.81 19.93 5.33
C ALA A 334 -3.65 18.81 6.34
N VAL A 335 -2.40 18.49 6.66
CA VAL A 335 -2.04 17.53 7.71
C VAL A 335 -1.27 18.26 8.79
N PHE A 336 -1.70 18.10 10.04
CA PHE A 336 -1.04 18.65 11.21
C PHE A 336 -0.46 17.52 12.04
N ASN A 337 0.84 17.57 12.30
CA ASN A 337 1.58 16.60 13.09
C ASN A 337 2.09 17.30 14.35
N ILE A 338 1.61 16.87 15.51
CA ILE A 338 1.88 17.51 16.79
C ILE A 338 2.60 16.53 17.70
N THR A 339 3.77 16.90 18.18
CA THR A 339 4.49 16.20 19.25
C THR A 339 4.84 17.19 20.36
N LYS A 340 5.49 16.71 21.43
CA LYS A 340 6.03 17.60 22.47
C LYS A 340 7.11 18.55 21.92
N ALA A 341 7.77 18.20 20.81
CA ALA A 341 8.86 18.98 20.23
C ALA A 341 8.36 20.16 19.38
N GLY A 342 7.12 20.11 18.87
CA GLY A 342 6.57 21.18 18.06
C GLY A 342 5.42 20.72 17.17
N LEU A 343 5.12 21.57 16.20
CA LEU A 343 4.11 21.36 15.16
C LEU A 343 4.78 21.36 13.79
N ASN A 344 4.54 20.29 13.02
CA ASN A 344 4.78 20.29 11.58
C ASN A 344 3.44 20.15 10.86
N TRP A 345 3.27 20.85 9.76
CA TRP A 345 2.06 20.79 8.97
C TRP A 345 2.37 20.64 7.49
N HIS A 346 1.45 20.04 6.75
CA HIS A 346 1.58 19.78 5.33
C HIS A 346 0.40 20.38 4.58
N GLN A 347 0.68 21.00 3.45
CA GLN A 347 -0.30 21.37 2.45
C GLN A 347 -0.24 20.35 1.33
N MET A 348 -1.36 19.70 1.08
CA MET A 348 -1.40 18.58 0.12
C MET A 348 -2.39 18.86 -1.01
N LEU A 349 -1.99 18.51 -2.21
CA LEU A 349 -2.85 18.44 -3.39
C LEU A 349 -2.57 17.12 -4.09
N SER A 350 -3.63 16.39 -4.41
CA SER A 350 -3.50 15.20 -5.25
C SER A 350 -4.52 15.19 -6.39
N VAL A 351 -4.09 14.69 -7.54
CA VAL A 351 -4.94 14.45 -8.71
C VAL A 351 -4.63 13.05 -9.21
N ARG A 352 -5.64 12.18 -9.21
CA ARG A 352 -5.51 10.79 -9.65
C ARG A 352 -6.41 10.55 -10.85
N LEU A 353 -5.83 9.97 -11.90
CA LEU A 353 -6.51 9.45 -13.07
C LEU A 353 -6.38 7.93 -13.09
N ASN A 354 -7.48 7.22 -13.35
CA ASN A 354 -7.47 5.78 -13.51
C ASN A 354 -8.45 5.39 -14.62
N ILE A 355 -7.91 5.08 -15.79
CA ILE A 355 -8.68 4.67 -16.97
C ILE A 355 -8.20 3.32 -17.46
N GLY A 356 -9.12 2.50 -17.98
CA GLY A 356 -8.75 1.17 -18.51
C GLY A 356 -9.94 0.29 -18.80
N SER A 357 -9.63 -0.85 -19.37
CA SER A 357 -10.60 -1.91 -19.69
C SER A 357 -11.08 -2.67 -18.45
N HIS A 358 -10.30 -2.63 -17.37
CA HIS A 358 -10.61 -3.26 -16.10
C HIS A 358 -10.27 -2.34 -14.92
N ARG A 359 -11.12 -2.31 -13.92
CA ARG A 359 -10.90 -1.57 -12.67
C ARG A 359 -10.72 -2.53 -11.52
N HIS A 360 -9.70 -2.31 -10.72
CA HIS A 360 -9.65 -2.89 -9.38
C HIS A 360 -10.67 -2.15 -8.52
N ALA A 361 -11.87 -2.70 -8.37
CA ALA A 361 -12.82 -2.18 -7.41
C ALA A 361 -12.30 -2.55 -6.01
N LYS A 362 -11.81 -1.56 -5.25
CA LYS A 362 -11.80 -1.70 -3.79
C LYS A 362 -13.28 -1.82 -3.39
N ILE A 363 -13.67 -2.99 -2.89
CA ILE A 363 -14.98 -3.15 -2.29
C ILE A 363 -14.92 -2.35 -0.99
N SER A 364 -15.62 -1.23 -0.93
CA SER A 364 -15.87 -0.55 0.34
C SER A 364 -16.69 -1.49 1.22
N LEU A 365 -16.05 -2.03 2.25
CA LEU A 365 -16.71 -2.82 3.29
C LEU A 365 -17.54 -1.93 4.21
#